data_b9d8125749aafc4c7c25b42a6e824f9f
#
_entry.id   b9d8125749aafc4c7c25b42a6e824f9f
#
_cell.length_a   1.000
_cell.length_b   1.000
_cell.length_c   1.000
_cell.angle_alpha   90.00
_cell.angle_beta   90.00
_cell.angle_gamma   90.00
#
_symmetry.space_group_name_H-M   'P 1'
#
loop_
_entity.id
_entity.type
_entity.pdbx_description
1 polymer ?
#
loop_
_entity_poly.entity_id
_entity_poly.type
_entity_poly.pdbx_seq_one_letter_code
_entity_poly.pdbx_strand_id
1 'polypeptide(L)'
;MDPTLNDQDMLYLSSFRYEPQQGDIVVLHKNFEGINKPIVKRVIAVGGQTVEIDYDTNTVYVDGEPINQDFILEPMVQPSNPAMQQTYWEVPEGSVFVMGDNRNNSLDSRDDELGPVDNRYILGKAIYTLLPAEHAGAIEHPTL
;
A
#
# COMPACT_ATOMS: atom_id res chain seq x y z
N MET A 1 -7.31 1.14 5.36
CA MET A 1 -7.33 1.67 3.97
C MET A 1 -8.33 2.81 3.80
N ASP A 2 -8.78 3.39 4.87
CA ASP A 2 -9.61 4.59 4.76
C ASP A 2 -8.94 5.67 3.90
N PRO A 3 -9.68 6.39 3.08
CA PRO A 3 -11.13 6.30 2.90
C PRO A 3 -11.58 5.24 1.89
N THR A 4 -10.66 4.55 1.20
CA THR A 4 -10.96 3.65 0.08
C THR A 4 -11.72 2.41 0.54
N LEU A 5 -11.25 1.76 1.61
CA LEU A 5 -11.86 0.58 2.20
C LEU A 5 -11.95 0.76 3.71
N ASN A 6 -13.06 0.30 4.28
CA ASN A 6 -13.28 0.34 5.72
C ASN A 6 -12.91 -0.99 6.39
N ASP A 7 -12.70 -0.94 7.69
CA ASP A 7 -12.48 -2.12 8.50
C ASP A 7 -13.58 -3.11 8.39
N GLN A 8 -14.04 -4.00 8.39
CA GLN A 8 -15.25 -4.84 8.23
C GLN A 8 -15.66 -5.10 6.77
N ASP A 9 -15.04 -4.45 5.78
CA ASP A 9 -15.34 -4.76 4.38
C ASP A 9 -14.88 -6.19 4.05
N MET A 10 -15.75 -6.96 3.41
CA MET A 10 -15.40 -8.28 2.88
C MET A 10 -15.05 -8.14 1.40
N LEU A 11 -13.87 -8.61 1.02
CA LEU A 11 -13.29 -8.39 -0.31
C LEU A 11 -13.25 -9.67 -1.14
N TYR A 12 -13.46 -9.55 -2.44
CA TYR A 12 -13.14 -10.59 -3.41
C TYR A 12 -11.75 -10.33 -3.97
N LEU A 13 -10.89 -11.37 -3.93
CA LEU A 13 -9.51 -11.27 -4.39
C LEU A 13 -9.32 -12.03 -5.70
N SER A 14 -8.48 -11.48 -6.58
CA SER A 14 -7.96 -12.18 -7.75
C SER A 14 -6.48 -12.49 -7.54
N SER A 15 -6.12 -13.76 -7.62
CA SER A 15 -4.73 -14.22 -7.47
C SER A 15 -4.22 -14.99 -8.67
N PHE A 16 -5.08 -15.31 -9.65
CA PHE A 16 -4.71 -16.09 -10.82
C PHE A 16 -3.73 -15.33 -11.72
N ARG A 17 -2.50 -15.85 -11.84
CA ARG A 17 -1.41 -15.23 -12.62
C ARG A 17 -1.25 -13.74 -12.35
N TYR A 18 -1.48 -13.34 -11.10
CA TYR A 18 -1.44 -11.94 -10.74
C TYR A 18 0.00 -11.45 -10.60
N GLU A 19 0.30 -10.36 -11.32
CA GLU A 19 1.53 -9.58 -11.16
C GLU A 19 1.16 -8.19 -10.63
N PRO A 20 1.71 -7.76 -9.49
CA PRO A 20 1.39 -6.45 -8.92
C PRO A 20 1.76 -5.31 -9.86
N GLN A 21 0.87 -4.32 -9.93
CA GLN A 21 1.07 -3.08 -10.68
C GLN A 21 0.86 -1.88 -9.76
N GLN A 22 1.52 -0.78 -10.08
CA GLN A 22 1.34 0.47 -9.38
C GLN A 22 -0.14 0.87 -9.35
N GLY A 23 -0.64 1.26 -8.18
CA GLY A 23 -2.04 1.62 -7.97
C GLY A 23 -2.92 0.48 -7.47
N ASP A 24 -2.50 -0.77 -7.60
CA ASP A 24 -3.28 -1.91 -7.16
C ASP A 24 -3.46 -1.92 -5.65
N ILE A 25 -4.66 -2.30 -5.21
CA ILE A 25 -4.92 -2.66 -3.81
C ILE A 25 -4.71 -4.15 -3.65
N VAL A 26 -3.81 -4.54 -2.77
CA VAL A 26 -3.44 -5.93 -2.54
C VAL A 26 -3.66 -6.33 -1.09
N VAL A 27 -3.92 -7.61 -0.90
CA VAL A 27 -3.93 -8.24 0.42
C VAL A 27 -2.63 -9.04 0.54
N LEU A 28 -1.89 -8.78 1.60
CA LEU A 28 -0.63 -9.47 1.87
C LEU A 28 -0.59 -10.01 3.29
N HIS A 29 0.22 -11.04 3.51
CA HIS A 29 0.43 -11.63 4.83
C HIS A 29 1.91 -11.87 5.08
N LYS A 30 2.48 -11.04 5.93
CA LYS A 30 3.86 -11.16 6.41
C LYS A 30 3.90 -10.74 7.88
N ASN A 31 4.58 -11.52 8.72
CA ASN A 31 4.75 -11.15 10.12
C ASN A 31 5.70 -9.98 10.27
N PHE A 32 5.23 -8.90 10.89
CA PHE A 32 6.05 -7.75 11.26
C PHE A 32 5.35 -6.94 12.35
N GLU A 33 6.08 -6.26 13.19
CA GLU A 33 5.55 -5.45 14.30
C GLU A 33 4.49 -6.18 15.15
N GLY A 34 4.65 -7.51 15.33
CA GLY A 34 3.69 -8.35 16.04
C GLY A 34 2.38 -8.61 15.30
N ILE A 35 2.25 -8.12 14.07
CA ILE A 35 1.09 -8.36 13.22
C ILE A 35 1.26 -9.70 12.50
N ASN A 36 0.35 -10.64 12.75
CA ASN A 36 0.31 -11.95 12.09
C ASN A 36 -1.07 -12.19 11.51
N LYS A 37 -1.50 -11.33 10.60
CA LYS A 37 -2.78 -11.41 9.89
C LYS A 37 -2.66 -10.74 8.53
N PRO A 38 -3.55 -11.08 7.57
CA PRO A 38 -3.58 -10.37 6.30
C PRO A 38 -3.84 -8.87 6.49
N ILE A 39 -3.14 -8.06 5.74
CA ILE A 39 -3.33 -6.61 5.70
C ILE A 39 -3.59 -6.16 4.27
N VAL A 40 -4.31 -5.06 4.13
CA VAL A 40 -4.70 -4.49 2.84
C VAL A 40 -3.93 -3.18 2.64
N LYS A 41 -3.20 -3.08 1.52
CA LYS A 41 -2.36 -1.93 1.19
C LYS A 41 -2.45 -1.62 -0.30
N ARG A 42 -2.00 -0.41 -0.66
CA ARG A 42 -1.88 0.00 -2.06
C ARG A 42 -0.43 -0.14 -2.54
N VAL A 43 -0.25 -0.70 -3.73
CA VAL A 43 1.06 -0.76 -4.39
C VAL A 43 1.43 0.64 -4.88
N ILE A 44 2.53 1.17 -4.38
CA ILE A 44 3.06 2.47 -4.77
C ILE A 44 4.12 2.32 -5.84
N ALA A 45 4.98 1.30 -5.71
CA ALA A 45 6.03 1.03 -6.68
C ALA A 45 6.27 -0.48 -6.79
N VAL A 46 6.81 -0.89 -7.92
CA VAL A 46 7.16 -2.29 -8.21
C VAL A 46 8.67 -2.45 -8.34
N GLY A 47 9.12 -3.69 -8.45
CA GLY A 47 10.55 -4.02 -8.52
C GLY A 47 11.32 -3.23 -9.58
N GLY A 48 12.51 -2.76 -9.20
CA GLY A 48 13.37 -1.92 -10.03
C GLY A 48 13.10 -0.43 -9.91
N GLN A 49 12.03 -0.01 -9.26
CA GLN A 49 11.70 1.41 -9.07
C GLN A 49 12.27 1.94 -7.75
N THR A 50 12.37 3.25 -7.64
CA THR A 50 12.73 3.95 -6.41
C THR A 50 11.51 4.67 -5.84
N VAL A 51 11.49 4.83 -4.52
CA VAL A 51 10.46 5.61 -3.80
C VAL A 51 11.16 6.64 -2.93
N GLU A 52 10.70 7.87 -2.99
CA GLU A 52 11.14 8.95 -2.10
C GLU A 52 9.92 9.68 -1.54
N ILE A 53 9.94 9.99 -0.27
CA ILE A 53 8.85 10.72 0.40
C ILE A 53 9.37 12.05 0.92
N ASP A 54 8.72 13.12 0.50
CA ASP A 54 8.89 14.46 1.05
C ASP A 54 7.67 14.79 1.92
N TYR A 55 7.82 14.72 3.22
CA TYR A 55 6.74 15.02 4.16
C TYR A 55 6.41 16.51 4.23
N ASP A 56 7.36 17.39 3.92
CA ASP A 56 7.14 18.83 3.96
C ASP A 56 6.19 19.28 2.85
N THR A 57 6.28 18.65 1.68
CA THR A 57 5.42 18.94 0.52
C THR A 57 4.29 17.91 0.35
N ASN A 58 4.20 16.90 1.24
CA ASN A 58 3.24 15.80 1.13
C ASN A 58 3.32 15.07 -0.22
N THR A 59 4.53 14.83 -0.71
CA THR A 59 4.74 14.26 -2.04
C THR A 59 5.45 12.92 -1.95
N VAL A 60 4.96 11.94 -2.72
CA VAL A 60 5.62 10.66 -2.95
C VAL A 60 6.13 10.64 -4.39
N TYR A 61 7.41 10.38 -4.56
CA TYR A 61 8.05 10.27 -5.86
C TYR A 61 8.35 8.79 -6.16
N VAL A 62 8.02 8.34 -7.36
CA VAL A 62 8.41 7.03 -7.88
C VAL A 62 9.27 7.27 -9.10
N ASP A 63 10.51 6.76 -9.09
CA ASP A 63 11.52 7.05 -10.11
C ASP A 63 11.71 8.56 -10.38
N GLY A 64 11.62 9.36 -9.32
CA GLY A 64 11.78 10.82 -9.40
C GLY A 64 10.54 11.59 -9.85
N GLU A 65 9.44 10.92 -10.19
CA GLU A 65 8.20 11.55 -10.62
C GLU A 65 7.16 11.54 -9.51
N PRO A 66 6.49 12.66 -9.22
CA PRO A 66 5.43 12.69 -8.21
C PRO A 66 4.23 11.87 -8.67
N ILE A 67 3.66 11.09 -7.74
CA ILE A 67 2.47 10.30 -8.03
C ILE A 67 1.20 11.04 -7.61
N ASN A 68 0.07 10.67 -8.24
CA ASN A 68 -1.24 11.12 -7.80
C ASN A 68 -1.58 10.51 -6.43
N GLN A 69 -2.05 11.33 -5.50
CA GLN A 69 -2.43 10.93 -4.14
C GLN A 69 -3.86 11.35 -3.78
N ASP A 70 -4.73 11.53 -4.75
CA ASP A 70 -6.13 11.95 -4.51
C ASP A 70 -6.92 10.98 -3.64
N PHE A 71 -6.44 9.74 -3.51
CA PHE A 71 -7.07 8.68 -2.73
C PHE A 71 -6.69 8.68 -1.24
N ILE A 72 -5.72 9.48 -0.79
CA ILE A 72 -5.33 9.49 0.63
C ILE A 72 -6.35 10.24 1.49
N LEU A 73 -6.47 9.82 2.76
CA LEU A 73 -7.44 10.40 3.69
C LEU A 73 -7.11 11.85 4.05
N GLU A 74 -5.84 12.12 4.28
CA GLU A 74 -5.34 13.44 4.70
C GLU A 74 -3.85 13.57 4.35
N PRO A 75 -3.29 14.79 4.33
CA PRO A 75 -1.86 14.98 4.10
C PRO A 75 -1.01 14.19 5.09
N MET A 76 0.10 13.63 4.61
CA MET A 76 1.02 12.86 5.44
C MET A 76 1.74 13.74 6.45
N VAL A 77 1.85 13.24 7.67
CA VAL A 77 2.73 13.77 8.71
C VAL A 77 3.90 12.81 8.89
N GLN A 78 5.11 13.34 9.04
CA GLN A 78 6.26 12.49 9.30
C GLN A 78 6.06 11.69 10.58
N PRO A 79 6.13 10.35 10.53
CA PRO A 79 5.95 9.54 11.72
C PRO A 79 7.02 9.84 12.77
N SER A 80 6.62 9.81 14.04
CA SER A 80 7.57 9.92 15.16
C SER A 80 8.23 8.58 15.51
N ASN A 81 7.71 7.48 14.99
CA ASN A 81 8.25 6.14 15.21
C ASN A 81 9.67 6.03 14.62
N PRO A 82 10.69 5.66 15.42
CA PRO A 82 12.06 5.50 14.92
C PRO A 82 12.20 4.52 13.74
N ALA A 83 11.34 3.49 13.68
CA ALA A 83 11.34 2.51 12.59
C ALA A 83 10.81 3.06 11.25
N MET A 84 10.30 4.29 11.22
CA MET A 84 9.68 4.90 10.05
C MET A 84 10.35 6.22 9.65
N GLN A 85 11.63 6.38 9.90
CA GLN A 85 12.35 7.62 9.60
C GLN A 85 12.98 7.66 8.21
N GLN A 86 13.11 6.52 7.55
CA GLN A 86 13.64 6.45 6.19
C GLN A 86 12.69 7.14 5.21
N THR A 87 13.26 7.84 4.23
CA THR A 87 12.50 8.59 3.22
C THR A 87 12.82 8.19 1.78
N TYR A 88 13.75 7.27 1.58
CA TYR A 88 14.16 6.79 0.25
C TYR A 88 14.33 5.27 0.28
N TRP A 89 13.83 4.61 -0.76
CA TRP A 89 13.93 3.15 -0.94
C TRP A 89 14.22 2.79 -2.39
N GLU A 90 15.01 1.75 -2.58
CA GLU A 90 15.13 1.04 -3.84
C GLU A 90 14.31 -0.25 -3.73
N VAL A 91 13.32 -0.43 -4.61
CA VAL A 91 12.46 -1.62 -4.56
C VAL A 91 13.15 -2.78 -5.29
N PRO A 92 13.47 -3.88 -4.58
CA PRO A 92 14.10 -5.04 -5.22
C PRO A 92 13.21 -5.66 -6.31
N GLU A 93 13.81 -6.26 -7.33
CA GLU A 93 13.08 -7.05 -8.30
C GLU A 93 12.29 -8.16 -7.58
N GLY A 94 11.05 -8.40 -8.02
CA GLY A 94 10.16 -9.37 -7.39
C GLY A 94 9.52 -8.88 -6.09
N SER A 95 9.64 -7.59 -5.78
CA SER A 95 9.05 -6.96 -4.60
C SER A 95 8.20 -5.76 -4.99
N VAL A 96 7.40 -5.29 -4.04
CA VAL A 96 6.61 -4.07 -4.16
C VAL A 96 6.82 -3.19 -2.94
N PHE A 97 6.66 -1.88 -3.11
CA PHE A 97 6.55 -0.93 -2.02
C PHE A 97 5.08 -0.58 -1.83
N VAL A 98 4.55 -0.80 -0.65
CA VAL A 98 3.12 -0.59 -0.36
C VAL A 98 2.91 0.46 0.71
N MET A 99 1.81 1.21 0.59
CA MET A 99 1.39 2.17 1.60
C MET A 99 -0.11 2.06 1.82
N GLY A 100 -0.55 2.39 3.04
CA GLY A 100 -1.97 2.55 3.33
C GLY A 100 -2.49 3.90 2.84
N ASP A 101 -3.75 3.98 2.43
CA ASP A 101 -4.38 5.24 2.04
C ASP A 101 -4.61 6.15 3.25
N ASN A 102 -4.82 5.57 4.43
CA ASN A 102 -4.81 6.30 5.70
C ASN A 102 -3.35 6.48 6.18
N ARG A 103 -2.62 7.39 5.54
CA ARG A 103 -1.17 7.55 5.66
C ARG A 103 -0.66 7.74 7.09
N ASN A 104 -1.40 8.47 7.91
CA ASN A 104 -0.99 8.78 9.28
C ASN A 104 -1.34 7.67 10.28
N ASN A 105 -2.04 6.64 9.84
CA ASN A 105 -2.46 5.50 10.66
C ASN A 105 -2.27 4.19 9.90
N SER A 106 -1.08 3.97 9.37
CA SER A 106 -0.75 2.78 8.58
C SER A 106 0.66 2.29 8.91
N LEU A 107 0.76 1.01 9.23
CA LEU A 107 2.02 0.28 9.24
C LEU A 107 2.16 -0.36 7.85
N ASP A 108 3.17 0.05 7.11
CA ASP A 108 3.38 -0.35 5.73
C ASP A 108 4.88 -0.39 5.37
N SER A 109 5.24 -0.32 4.09
CA SER A 109 6.64 -0.43 3.67
C SER A 109 7.56 0.67 4.19
N ARG A 110 7.02 1.74 4.75
CA ARG A 110 7.82 2.77 5.43
C ARG A 110 8.40 2.29 6.76
N ASP A 111 7.82 1.24 7.34
CA ASP A 111 8.32 0.62 8.55
C ASP A 111 9.48 -0.32 8.23
N ASP A 112 10.59 -0.19 8.96
CA ASP A 112 11.81 -0.97 8.72
C ASP A 112 11.59 -2.49 8.82
N GLU A 113 10.65 -2.94 9.65
CA GLU A 113 10.35 -4.38 9.78
C GLU A 113 9.61 -4.94 8.56
N LEU A 114 8.82 -4.13 7.89
CA LEU A 114 8.15 -4.58 6.66
C LEU A 114 9.02 -4.30 5.44
N GLY A 115 9.39 -3.06 5.21
CA GLY A 115 10.12 -2.63 4.03
C GLY A 115 9.40 -2.97 2.72
N PRO A 116 10.09 -2.99 1.58
CA PRO A 116 9.58 -3.57 0.34
C PRO A 116 9.19 -5.03 0.56
N VAL A 117 8.04 -5.44 0.02
CA VAL A 117 7.44 -6.75 0.26
C VAL A 117 7.65 -7.66 -0.93
N ASP A 118 8.24 -8.85 -0.72
CA ASP A 118 8.36 -9.87 -1.75
C ASP A 118 6.96 -10.27 -2.25
N ASN A 119 6.80 -10.39 -3.56
CA ASN A 119 5.52 -10.72 -4.20
C ASN A 119 4.90 -12.02 -3.71
N ARG A 120 5.72 -12.97 -3.24
CA ARG A 120 5.22 -14.24 -2.68
C ARG A 120 4.35 -14.08 -1.43
N TYR A 121 4.45 -12.93 -0.73
CA TYR A 121 3.59 -12.64 0.43
C TYR A 121 2.23 -12.06 0.04
N ILE A 122 2.04 -11.71 -1.23
CA ILE A 122 0.78 -11.16 -1.73
C ILE A 122 -0.20 -12.30 -1.98
N LEU A 123 -1.36 -12.24 -1.32
CA LEU A 123 -2.44 -13.22 -1.49
C LEU A 123 -3.24 -12.96 -2.77
N GLY A 124 -3.39 -11.70 -3.16
CA GLY A 124 -4.08 -11.33 -4.37
C GLY A 124 -4.42 -9.85 -4.44
N LYS A 125 -4.99 -9.45 -5.57
CA LYS A 125 -5.52 -8.11 -5.81
C LYS A 125 -6.96 -8.03 -5.33
N ALA A 126 -7.30 -7.02 -4.55
CA ALA A 126 -8.67 -6.74 -4.15
C ALA A 126 -9.41 -6.07 -5.30
N ILE A 127 -10.41 -6.73 -5.87
CA ILE A 127 -11.10 -6.25 -7.06
C ILE A 127 -12.57 -5.90 -6.82
N TYR A 128 -13.16 -6.39 -5.73
CA TYR A 128 -14.57 -6.18 -5.44
C TYR A 128 -14.83 -6.22 -3.93
N THR A 129 -15.65 -5.28 -3.44
CA THR A 129 -16.16 -5.30 -2.07
C THR A 129 -17.49 -6.02 -2.06
N LEU A 130 -17.58 -7.13 -1.32
CA LEU A 130 -18.80 -7.97 -1.25
C LEU A 130 -19.73 -7.50 -0.14
N LEU A 131 -19.19 -7.21 1.04
CA LEU A 131 -19.95 -6.84 2.24
C LEU A 131 -19.21 -5.71 2.98
N PRO A 132 -19.95 -4.84 3.68
CA PRO A 132 -21.41 -4.79 3.73
C PRO A 132 -22.03 -4.41 2.37
N ALA A 133 -23.31 -4.77 2.16
CA ALA A 133 -23.98 -4.54 0.86
C ALA A 133 -24.00 -3.07 0.43
N GLU A 134 -24.04 -2.14 1.37
CA GLU A 134 -24.00 -0.69 1.12
C GLU A 134 -22.65 -0.21 0.55
N HIS A 135 -21.56 -0.97 0.75
CA HIS A 135 -20.24 -0.71 0.19
C HIS A 135 -19.91 -1.63 -0.98
N ALA A 136 -20.82 -2.55 -1.37
CA ALA A 136 -20.55 -3.51 -2.43
C ALA A 136 -20.29 -2.82 -3.77
N GLY A 137 -19.28 -3.27 -4.48
CA GLY A 137 -18.94 -2.75 -5.81
C GLY A 137 -17.50 -3.04 -6.18
N ALA A 138 -17.18 -2.70 -7.43
CA ALA A 138 -15.81 -2.81 -7.93
C ALA A 138 -14.90 -1.81 -7.21
N ILE A 139 -13.70 -2.25 -6.86
CA ILE A 139 -12.68 -1.41 -6.24
C ILE A 139 -11.92 -0.69 -7.36
N GLU A 140 -11.84 0.63 -7.26
CA GLU A 140 -11.10 1.43 -8.22
C GLU A 140 -9.60 1.39 -7.96
N HIS A 141 -8.84 1.27 -9.03
CA HIS A 141 -7.38 1.28 -9.01
C HIS A 141 -6.91 2.46 -9.88
N PRO A 142 -6.81 3.65 -9.29
CA PRO A 142 -6.42 4.83 -10.07
C PRO A 142 -5.00 4.69 -10.60
N THR A 143 -4.75 5.33 -11.73
CA THR A 143 -3.38 5.54 -12.21
C THR A 143 -2.68 6.55 -11.29
N LEU A 144 -1.54 6.17 -10.74
CA LEU A 144 -0.76 7.01 -9.83
C LEU A 144 0.21 7.94 -10.57
#